data_877f38c9ab4d76fdc0e7f3b7d4d262bf
#
_entry.id   877f38c9ab4d76fdc0e7f3b7d4d262bf
#
_cell.length_a   1.000
_cell.length_b   1.000
_cell.length_c   1.000
_cell.angle_alpha   90.00
_cell.angle_beta   90.00
_cell.angle_gamma   90.00
#
_symmetry.space_group_name_H-M   'P 1'
#
loop_
_entity.id
_entity.type
_entity.pdbx_description
1 polymer ?
#
loop_
_entity_poly.entity_id
_entity_poly.type
_entity_poly.pdbx_seq_one_letter_code
_entity_poly.pdbx_strand_id
1 'polypeptide(L)'
;LQAEELTGHQKRVVLLTDGQANVGLTRRSEVAPLVGQANEQAISTSCIGLGEDYEERLLTAMAEAGAGNLVHLTSPQQLEAMFAAELEGLNLTLGRDLRLRLSLAEGVKLQQIHNPLEPGADGWIQLGALQAGITPTLAVRLQIAPEDQSEEQVRDLLTAEAQWINADDEAEKREAVMRLPVVEFDEWRALPMDLDVQREVLLQQTAGQRRRAMEKLDQGDSEQMLDSVQAALQCLGQVKSSPEIDQERKLLGELLDLISTNKLSLARKVMGTQSFMRARGRKLRNQEGCDDV
;
A
#
# COMPACT_ATOMS: atom_id res chain seq x y z
N LEU A 1 -5.09 -28.51 -1.65
CA LEU A 1 -3.63 -28.68 -1.79
C LEU A 1 -3.08 -29.01 -0.41
N GLN A 2 -2.85 -30.31 -0.15
CA GLN A 2 -2.01 -30.70 0.98
C GLN A 2 -0.60 -30.25 0.63
N ALA A 3 -0.07 -29.27 1.35
CA ALA A 3 1.30 -28.83 1.19
C ALA A 3 2.22 -29.96 1.71
N GLU A 4 2.94 -30.63 0.81
CA GLU A 4 4.13 -31.35 1.23
C GLU A 4 4.98 -30.39 2.09
N GLU A 5 5.54 -30.90 3.19
CA GLU A 5 6.41 -30.14 4.10
C GLU A 5 7.71 -29.74 3.38
N LEU A 6 7.64 -28.74 2.55
CA LEU A 6 8.80 -28.06 2.00
C LEU A 6 9.22 -27.00 3.02
N THR A 7 9.98 -27.41 4.03
CA THR A 7 10.62 -26.48 4.97
C THR A 7 11.59 -25.57 4.23
N GLY A 8 11.54 -24.28 4.51
CA GLY A 8 12.42 -23.27 3.90
C GLY A 8 11.99 -22.74 2.52
N HIS A 9 10.83 -23.15 1.99
CA HIS A 9 10.31 -22.65 0.72
C HIS A 9 9.10 -21.75 0.93
N GLN A 10 9.11 -20.59 0.28
CA GLN A 10 7.96 -19.72 0.25
C GLN A 10 6.88 -20.31 -0.67
N LYS A 11 5.66 -20.44 -0.14
CA LYS A 11 4.52 -20.98 -0.87
C LYS A 11 3.60 -19.84 -1.29
N ARG A 12 3.24 -19.79 -2.57
CA ARG A 12 2.29 -18.80 -3.07
C ARG A 12 1.28 -19.39 -4.03
N VAL A 13 0.03 -19.08 -3.78
CA VAL A 13 -1.06 -19.29 -4.74
C VAL A 13 -1.16 -18.03 -5.60
N VAL A 14 -1.17 -18.20 -6.92
CA VAL A 14 -1.48 -17.13 -7.87
C VAL A 14 -2.82 -17.46 -8.51
N LEU A 15 -3.83 -16.68 -8.19
CA LEU A 15 -5.16 -16.79 -8.79
C LEU A 15 -5.22 -15.86 -9.99
N LEU A 16 -5.48 -16.42 -11.17
CA LEU A 16 -5.79 -15.67 -12.39
C LEU A 16 -7.26 -15.89 -12.75
N THR A 17 -7.99 -14.81 -12.99
CA THR A 17 -9.38 -14.86 -13.43
C THR A 17 -9.72 -13.72 -14.39
N ASP A 18 -10.56 -14.00 -15.36
CA ASP A 18 -11.15 -13.05 -16.30
C ASP A 18 -12.67 -12.85 -16.06
N GLY A 19 -13.25 -13.56 -15.11
CA GLY A 19 -14.68 -13.53 -14.82
C GLY A 19 -15.02 -13.55 -13.33
N GLN A 20 -16.33 -13.64 -13.07
CA GLN A 20 -16.87 -13.66 -11.72
C GLN A 20 -16.97 -15.07 -11.17
N ALA A 21 -16.77 -15.20 -9.85
CA ALA A 21 -17.08 -16.43 -9.13
C ALA A 21 -18.61 -16.59 -9.01
N ASN A 22 -19.17 -17.57 -9.69
CA ASN A 22 -20.62 -17.81 -9.77
C ASN A 22 -21.05 -19.20 -9.26
N VAL A 23 -20.09 -20.02 -8.81
CA VAL A 23 -20.33 -21.35 -8.24
C VAL A 23 -19.47 -21.54 -6.98
N GLY A 24 -20.04 -22.14 -5.94
CA GLY A 24 -19.37 -22.39 -4.67
C GLY A 24 -19.34 -21.16 -3.76
N LEU A 25 -18.20 -20.92 -3.10
CA LEU A 25 -18.03 -19.75 -2.23
C LEU A 25 -17.73 -18.52 -3.09
N THR A 26 -18.62 -17.55 -3.09
CA THR A 26 -18.53 -16.36 -3.94
C THR A 26 -18.46 -15.05 -3.13
N ARG A 27 -18.75 -15.10 -1.82
CA ARG A 27 -18.78 -13.92 -0.97
C ARG A 27 -17.45 -13.68 -0.32
N ARG A 28 -17.05 -12.40 -0.24
CA ARG A 28 -15.83 -11.96 0.47
C ARG A 28 -15.74 -12.49 1.90
N SER A 29 -16.86 -12.45 2.63
CA SER A 29 -16.94 -12.90 4.02
C SER A 29 -16.72 -14.42 4.19
N GLU A 30 -16.83 -15.19 3.13
CA GLU A 30 -16.62 -16.64 3.11
C GLU A 30 -15.20 -17.00 2.64
N VAL A 31 -14.70 -16.30 1.61
CA VAL A 31 -13.44 -16.64 0.95
C VAL A 31 -12.23 -16.01 1.67
N ALA A 32 -12.32 -14.77 2.10
CA ALA A 32 -11.20 -14.08 2.73
C ALA A 32 -10.70 -14.78 4.02
N PRO A 33 -11.55 -15.30 4.92
CA PRO A 33 -11.08 -16.07 6.08
C PRO A 33 -10.31 -17.34 5.70
N LEU A 34 -10.71 -18.05 4.63
CA LEU A 34 -9.99 -19.25 4.17
C LEU A 34 -8.60 -18.91 3.62
N VAL A 35 -8.50 -17.79 2.88
CA VAL A 35 -7.23 -17.30 2.39
C VAL A 35 -6.34 -16.83 3.55
N GLY A 36 -6.92 -16.18 4.58
CA GLY A 36 -6.23 -15.83 5.80
C GLY A 36 -5.66 -17.04 6.56
N GLN A 37 -6.44 -18.11 6.70
CA GLN A 37 -5.97 -19.38 7.29
C GLN A 37 -4.82 -20.00 6.49
N ALA A 38 -4.86 -19.92 5.14
CA ALA A 38 -3.74 -20.36 4.31
C ALA A 38 -2.49 -19.50 4.54
N ASN A 39 -2.65 -18.19 4.74
CA ASN A 39 -1.55 -17.29 5.05
C ASN A 39 -0.92 -17.60 6.43
N GLU A 40 -1.72 -17.95 7.43
CA GLU A 40 -1.24 -18.44 8.73
C GLU A 40 -0.36 -19.71 8.58
N GLN A 41 -0.59 -20.51 7.53
CA GLN A 41 0.21 -21.68 7.15
C GLN A 41 1.36 -21.34 6.17
N ALA A 42 1.78 -20.07 6.11
CA ALA A 42 2.83 -19.58 5.23
C ALA A 42 2.52 -19.71 3.71
N ILE A 43 1.24 -19.74 3.33
CA ILE A 43 0.82 -19.77 1.93
C ILE A 43 0.22 -18.41 1.58
N SER A 44 1.00 -17.55 0.91
CA SER A 44 0.50 -16.25 0.43
C SER A 44 -0.37 -16.41 -0.82
N THR A 45 -1.26 -15.45 -1.08
CA THR A 45 -2.18 -15.49 -2.23
C THR A 45 -2.14 -14.17 -2.99
N SER A 46 -1.64 -14.21 -4.22
CA SER A 46 -1.71 -13.09 -5.17
C SER A 46 -2.89 -13.28 -6.12
N CYS A 47 -3.58 -12.20 -6.45
CA CYS A 47 -4.74 -12.21 -7.33
C CYS A 47 -4.48 -11.37 -8.57
N ILE A 48 -4.75 -11.92 -9.75
CA ILE A 48 -4.62 -11.29 -11.05
C ILE A 48 -5.99 -11.30 -11.73
N GLY A 49 -6.55 -10.12 -11.96
CA GLY A 49 -7.76 -9.95 -12.75
C GLY A 49 -7.44 -9.54 -14.17
N LEU A 50 -7.95 -10.23 -15.16
CA LEU A 50 -7.77 -9.96 -16.59
C LEU A 50 -9.05 -9.39 -17.18
N GLY A 51 -8.95 -8.27 -17.89
CA GLY A 51 -10.10 -7.62 -18.52
C GLY A 51 -11.06 -6.95 -17.54
N GLU A 52 -12.33 -6.82 -17.88
CA GLU A 52 -13.29 -6.00 -17.14
C GLU A 52 -14.35 -6.80 -16.36
N ASP A 53 -14.43 -8.13 -16.51
CA ASP A 53 -15.59 -8.92 -16.04
C ASP A 53 -15.37 -9.58 -14.67
N TYR A 54 -14.15 -9.52 -14.10
CA TYR A 54 -13.87 -10.14 -12.81
C TYR A 54 -14.39 -9.32 -11.62
N GLU A 55 -14.64 -9.99 -10.47
CA GLU A 55 -15.11 -9.34 -9.24
C GLU A 55 -13.93 -8.80 -8.42
N GLU A 56 -13.64 -7.51 -8.56
CA GLU A 56 -12.51 -6.83 -7.97
C GLU A 56 -12.50 -6.84 -6.44
N ARG A 57 -13.67 -6.64 -5.81
CA ARG A 57 -13.78 -6.61 -4.35
C ARG A 57 -13.42 -7.95 -3.71
N LEU A 58 -13.74 -9.05 -4.41
CA LEU A 58 -13.38 -10.38 -3.97
C LEU A 58 -11.87 -10.58 -4.07
N LEU A 59 -11.27 -10.23 -5.22
CA LEU A 59 -9.83 -10.36 -5.44
C LEU A 59 -9.03 -9.48 -4.48
N THR A 60 -9.49 -8.25 -4.22
CA THR A 60 -8.87 -7.35 -3.22
C THR A 60 -8.86 -8.01 -1.84
N ALA A 61 -10.02 -8.50 -1.38
CA ALA A 61 -10.11 -9.12 -0.06
C ALA A 61 -9.25 -10.39 0.06
N MET A 62 -9.15 -11.18 -1.02
CA MET A 62 -8.27 -12.36 -1.06
C MET A 62 -6.79 -11.98 -1.02
N ALA A 63 -6.36 -10.99 -1.80
CA ALA A 63 -4.98 -10.52 -1.81
C ALA A 63 -4.59 -9.87 -0.46
N GLU A 64 -5.53 -9.16 0.19
CA GLU A 64 -5.34 -8.60 1.53
C GLU A 64 -5.18 -9.70 2.59
N ALA A 65 -6.10 -10.64 2.64
CA ALA A 65 -6.06 -11.74 3.60
C ALA A 65 -4.85 -12.67 3.37
N GLY A 66 -4.47 -12.87 2.12
CA GLY A 66 -3.35 -13.74 1.72
C GLY A 66 -1.98 -13.06 1.70
N ALA A 67 -1.87 -11.79 2.16
CA ALA A 67 -0.62 -11.02 2.15
C ALA A 67 0.12 -11.02 0.79
N GLY A 68 -0.62 -11.19 -0.31
CA GLY A 68 -0.09 -11.23 -1.68
C GLY A 68 -0.27 -9.92 -2.44
N ASN A 69 -0.26 -10.00 -3.76
CA ASN A 69 -0.44 -8.88 -4.66
C ASN A 69 -1.84 -8.88 -5.30
N LEU A 70 -2.33 -7.69 -5.63
CA LEU A 70 -3.48 -7.51 -6.51
C LEU A 70 -3.00 -6.83 -7.79
N VAL A 71 -3.28 -7.44 -8.94
CA VAL A 71 -2.89 -6.89 -10.24
C VAL A 71 -4.08 -6.92 -11.18
N HIS A 72 -4.27 -5.85 -11.92
CA HIS A 72 -5.19 -5.75 -13.04
C HIS A 72 -4.42 -5.76 -14.34
N LEU A 73 -4.80 -6.64 -15.26
CA LEU A 73 -4.26 -6.72 -16.61
C LEU A 73 -5.37 -6.41 -17.62
N THR A 74 -5.04 -5.59 -18.59
CA THR A 74 -5.96 -5.20 -19.67
C THR A 74 -5.91 -6.17 -20.84
N SER A 75 -4.81 -6.93 -20.96
CA SER A 75 -4.62 -7.87 -22.06
C SER A 75 -3.80 -9.11 -21.66
N PRO A 76 -4.02 -10.26 -22.32
CA PRO A 76 -3.25 -11.49 -22.08
C PRO A 76 -1.74 -11.35 -22.35
N GLN A 77 -1.33 -10.42 -23.19
CA GLN A 77 0.09 -10.18 -23.53
C GLN A 77 0.92 -9.74 -22.33
N GLN A 78 0.27 -9.16 -21.31
CA GLN A 78 0.91 -8.73 -20.08
C GLN A 78 1.16 -9.88 -19.07
N LEU A 79 0.61 -11.07 -19.31
CA LEU A 79 0.69 -12.22 -18.38
C LEU A 79 2.11 -12.69 -18.15
N GLU A 80 2.92 -12.80 -19.20
CA GLU A 80 4.30 -13.29 -19.08
C GLU A 80 5.14 -12.39 -18.18
N ALA A 81 5.12 -11.08 -18.44
CA ALA A 81 5.82 -10.10 -17.61
C ALA A 81 5.31 -10.09 -16.15
N MET A 82 3.99 -10.31 -15.97
CA MET A 82 3.39 -10.37 -14.66
C MET A 82 3.83 -11.61 -13.87
N PHE A 83 3.83 -12.80 -14.48
CA PHE A 83 4.31 -14.01 -13.84
C PHE A 83 5.80 -13.93 -13.53
N ALA A 84 6.61 -13.38 -14.43
CA ALA A 84 8.03 -13.14 -14.16
C ALA A 84 8.22 -12.21 -12.94
N ALA A 85 7.43 -11.15 -12.82
CA ALA A 85 7.45 -10.24 -11.68
C ALA A 85 7.02 -10.90 -10.36
N GLU A 86 6.00 -11.78 -10.40
CA GLU A 86 5.58 -12.55 -9.21
C GLU A 86 6.65 -13.54 -8.75
N LEU A 87 7.31 -14.26 -9.69
CA LEU A 87 8.40 -15.17 -9.39
C LEU A 87 9.63 -14.42 -8.83
N GLU A 88 9.98 -13.28 -9.44
CA GLU A 88 11.05 -12.42 -8.92
C GLU A 88 10.71 -11.92 -7.51
N GLY A 89 9.47 -11.48 -7.29
CA GLY A 89 8.99 -11.05 -5.98
C GLY A 89 9.07 -12.14 -4.92
N LEU A 90 8.83 -13.41 -5.27
CA LEU A 90 9.02 -14.55 -4.38
C LEU A 90 10.49 -14.73 -4.00
N ASN A 91 11.39 -14.70 -4.99
CA ASN A 91 12.82 -14.84 -4.77
C ASN A 91 13.41 -13.70 -3.92
N LEU A 92 12.80 -12.51 -3.98
CA LEU A 92 13.23 -11.34 -3.22
C LEU A 92 12.54 -11.23 -1.85
N THR A 93 11.64 -12.13 -1.50
CA THR A 93 10.95 -12.07 -0.20
C THR A 93 11.87 -12.59 0.91
N LEU A 94 12.19 -11.70 1.85
CA LEU A 94 13.03 -11.96 3.02
C LEU A 94 12.21 -12.43 4.22
N GLY A 95 10.92 -12.16 4.23
CA GLY A 95 10.02 -12.54 5.31
C GLY A 95 8.56 -12.25 4.98
N ARG A 96 7.65 -12.81 5.77
CA ARG A 96 6.20 -12.66 5.66
C ARG A 96 5.63 -11.98 6.89
N ASP A 97 4.39 -11.55 6.79
CA ASP A 97 3.63 -10.94 7.90
C ASP A 97 4.34 -9.74 8.53
N LEU A 98 5.02 -8.93 7.70
CA LEU A 98 5.63 -7.71 8.19
C LEU A 98 4.53 -6.80 8.76
N ARG A 99 4.69 -6.46 10.03
CA ARG A 99 3.82 -5.54 10.74
C ARG A 99 4.62 -4.50 11.52
N LEU A 100 4.04 -3.33 11.69
CA LEU A 100 4.67 -2.20 12.35
C LEU A 100 3.77 -1.70 13.48
N ARG A 101 4.35 -1.39 14.63
CA ARG A 101 3.67 -0.72 15.75
C ARG A 101 4.43 0.53 16.14
N LEU A 102 3.69 1.60 16.44
CA LEU A 102 4.23 2.87 16.89
C LEU A 102 3.88 3.08 18.36
N SER A 103 4.90 3.19 19.21
CA SER A 103 4.75 3.57 20.62
C SER A 103 5.19 5.02 20.78
N LEU A 104 4.28 5.89 21.18
CA LEU A 104 4.53 7.33 21.26
C LEU A 104 5.14 7.70 22.62
N ALA A 105 6.08 8.65 22.60
CA ALA A 105 6.62 9.22 23.83
C ALA A 105 5.60 10.13 24.52
N GLU A 106 5.86 10.48 25.78
CA GLU A 106 5.02 11.40 26.54
C GLU A 106 4.94 12.77 25.84
N GLY A 107 3.73 13.34 25.83
CA GLY A 107 3.47 14.62 25.14
C GLY A 107 3.41 14.54 23.62
N VAL A 108 3.55 13.36 23.02
CA VAL A 108 3.40 13.12 21.56
C VAL A 108 2.08 12.46 21.26
N LYS A 109 1.35 12.95 20.25
CA LYS A 109 0.09 12.38 19.80
C LYS A 109 0.15 12.07 18.31
N LEU A 110 -0.29 10.88 17.93
CA LEU A 110 -0.51 10.53 16.52
C LEU A 110 -1.81 11.21 16.05
N GLN A 111 -1.68 12.16 15.13
CA GLN A 111 -2.83 12.84 14.54
C GLN A 111 -3.38 12.08 13.33
N GLN A 112 -2.49 11.54 12.50
CA GLN A 112 -2.90 10.90 11.25
C GLN A 112 -1.83 9.94 10.74
N ILE A 113 -2.27 8.83 10.16
CA ILE A 113 -1.51 7.99 9.23
C ILE A 113 -1.98 8.35 7.84
N HIS A 114 -1.08 8.81 6.97
CA HIS A 114 -1.43 9.24 5.60
C HIS A 114 -1.60 8.06 4.66
N ASN A 115 -0.94 6.93 4.93
CA ASN A 115 -1.17 5.70 4.19
C ASN A 115 -2.63 5.24 4.35
N PRO A 116 -3.25 4.66 3.33
CA PRO A 116 -4.59 4.07 3.44
C PRO A 116 -4.53 2.71 4.18
N LEU A 117 -3.93 2.71 5.36
CA LEU A 117 -3.77 1.60 6.29
C LEU A 117 -4.33 1.99 7.65
N GLU A 118 -4.94 1.03 8.33
CA GLU A 118 -5.49 1.23 9.67
C GLU A 118 -4.81 0.27 10.64
N PRO A 119 -4.44 0.74 11.85
CA PRO A 119 -3.98 -0.15 12.90
C PRO A 119 -5.10 -1.13 13.29
N GLY A 120 -4.73 -2.38 13.51
CA GLY A 120 -5.62 -3.35 14.14
C GLY A 120 -5.96 -2.98 15.59
N ALA A 121 -6.88 -3.73 16.20
CA ALA A 121 -7.26 -3.53 17.61
C ALA A 121 -6.08 -3.68 18.59
N ASP A 122 -5.04 -4.39 18.19
CA ASP A 122 -3.77 -4.61 18.88
C ASP A 122 -2.72 -3.52 18.60
N GLY A 123 -3.06 -2.51 17.79
CA GLY A 123 -2.19 -1.40 17.40
C GLY A 123 -1.18 -1.72 16.29
N TRP A 124 -1.19 -2.94 15.74
CA TRP A 124 -0.32 -3.32 14.64
C TRP A 124 -0.88 -2.89 13.28
N ILE A 125 0.00 -2.37 12.43
CA ILE A 125 -0.27 -2.00 11.04
C ILE A 125 0.34 -3.08 10.15
N GLN A 126 -0.47 -3.77 9.37
CA GLN A 126 -0.04 -4.83 8.46
C GLN A 126 0.56 -4.23 7.18
N LEU A 127 1.81 -4.60 6.86
CA LEU A 127 2.54 -4.14 5.68
C LEU A 127 2.72 -5.24 4.62
N GLY A 128 2.45 -6.50 4.96
CA GLY A 128 2.52 -7.65 4.05
C GLY A 128 3.88 -8.34 4.05
N ALA A 129 4.45 -8.61 2.88
CA ALA A 129 5.74 -9.28 2.78
C ALA A 129 6.91 -8.29 2.84
N LEU A 130 7.96 -8.65 3.58
CA LEU A 130 9.25 -7.96 3.54
C LEU A 130 10.04 -8.44 2.32
N GLN A 131 10.37 -7.55 1.41
CA GLN A 131 11.05 -7.88 0.15
C GLN A 131 12.36 -7.11 0.02
N ALA A 132 13.40 -7.77 -0.49
CA ALA A 132 14.68 -7.11 -0.79
C ALA A 132 14.49 -5.99 -1.82
N GLY A 133 15.15 -4.88 -1.61
CA GLY A 133 15.08 -3.72 -2.50
C GLY A 133 13.77 -2.91 -2.42
N ILE A 134 12.80 -3.30 -1.58
CA ILE A 134 11.59 -2.54 -1.31
C ILE A 134 11.64 -2.01 0.12
N THR A 135 11.54 -0.69 0.28
CA THR A 135 11.45 -0.02 1.57
C THR A 135 10.01 0.42 1.79
N PRO A 136 9.23 -0.30 2.62
CA PRO A 136 7.89 0.16 2.98
C PRO A 136 7.98 1.50 3.72
N THR A 137 7.19 2.47 3.30
CA THR A 137 7.17 3.80 3.91
C THR A 137 5.83 4.06 4.58
N LEU A 138 5.86 4.48 5.83
CA LEU A 138 4.68 4.93 6.57
C LEU A 138 4.83 6.42 6.86
N ALA A 139 3.93 7.23 6.30
CA ALA A 139 3.88 8.66 6.53
C ALA A 139 2.89 8.99 7.66
N VAL A 140 3.38 9.57 8.74
CA VAL A 140 2.57 9.90 9.91
C VAL A 140 2.64 11.40 10.24
N ARG A 141 1.55 11.94 10.76
CA ARG A 141 1.51 13.27 11.35
C ARG A 141 1.47 13.15 12.86
N LEU A 142 2.46 13.74 13.50
CA LEU A 142 2.56 13.81 14.96
C LEU A 142 2.25 15.23 15.43
N GLN A 143 1.58 15.35 16.56
CA GLN A 143 1.50 16.58 17.34
C GLN A 143 2.39 16.41 18.56
N ILE A 144 3.32 17.35 18.73
CA ILE A 144 4.27 17.36 19.83
C ILE A 144 3.87 18.52 20.76
N ALA A 145 3.63 18.24 22.03
CA ALA A 145 3.39 19.28 23.02
C ALA A 145 4.69 20.05 23.27
N PRO A 146 4.64 21.40 23.35
CA PRO A 146 5.80 22.17 23.80
C PRO A 146 6.26 21.68 25.17
N GLU A 147 7.53 21.61 25.38
CA GLU A 147 8.13 21.34 26.70
C GLU A 147 8.72 22.63 27.23
N ASP A 148 8.22 23.08 28.39
CA ASP A 148 8.82 24.20 29.11
C ASP A 148 10.08 23.71 29.84
N GLN A 149 11.26 24.23 29.43
CA GLN A 149 12.55 24.05 30.12
C GLN A 149 13.14 22.62 30.09
N SER A 150 13.17 21.96 28.94
CA SER A 150 13.99 20.77 28.79
C SER A 150 15.47 21.15 28.69
N GLU A 151 16.31 20.61 29.58
CA GLU A 151 17.78 20.68 29.45
C GLU A 151 18.27 19.69 28.36
N GLU A 152 17.38 18.85 27.84
CA GLU A 152 17.69 17.86 26.83
C GLU A 152 17.75 18.49 25.45
N GLN A 153 18.90 18.30 24.78
CA GLN A 153 19.11 18.77 23.40
C GLN A 153 18.38 17.92 22.36
N VAL A 154 17.93 16.71 22.71
CA VAL A 154 17.27 15.74 21.83
C VAL A 154 16.10 15.09 22.55
N ARG A 155 14.96 15.02 21.89
CA ARG A 155 13.75 14.41 22.45
C ARG A 155 13.34 13.18 21.68
N ASP A 156 13.02 12.09 22.38
CA ASP A 156 12.39 10.90 21.81
C ASP A 156 10.93 11.24 21.43
N LEU A 157 10.50 10.86 20.22
CA LEU A 157 9.15 11.08 19.74
C LEU A 157 8.33 9.81 19.71
N LEU A 158 8.91 8.76 19.15
CA LEU A 158 8.26 7.45 19.07
C LEU A 158 9.30 6.35 18.95
N THR A 159 8.87 5.16 19.36
CA THR A 159 9.55 3.90 19.03
C THR A 159 8.74 3.17 17.98
N ALA A 160 9.36 2.86 16.85
CA ALA A 160 8.80 2.02 15.81
C ALA A 160 9.29 0.58 16.01
N GLU A 161 8.37 -0.35 16.18
CA GLU A 161 8.64 -1.77 16.31
C GLU A 161 8.17 -2.49 15.05
N ALA A 162 9.08 -3.14 14.34
CA ALA A 162 8.78 -3.99 13.19
C ALA A 162 8.90 -5.47 13.59
N GLN A 163 7.94 -6.28 13.17
CA GLN A 163 7.98 -7.74 13.34
C GLN A 163 7.66 -8.41 12.01
N TRP A 164 8.31 -9.54 11.74
CA TRP A 164 8.04 -10.39 10.59
C TRP A 164 8.43 -11.83 10.90
N ILE A 165 8.02 -12.76 10.05
CA ILE A 165 8.45 -14.15 10.09
C ILE A 165 9.46 -14.34 8.96
N ASN A 166 10.67 -14.80 9.28
CA ASN A 166 11.74 -15.02 8.32
C ASN A 166 11.54 -16.31 7.50
N ALA A 167 12.49 -16.63 6.61
CA ALA A 167 12.44 -17.83 5.76
C ALA A 167 12.50 -19.16 6.54
N ASP A 168 13.05 -19.13 7.76
CA ASP A 168 13.18 -20.29 8.65
C ASP A 168 11.98 -20.46 9.58
N ASP A 169 10.88 -19.72 9.33
CA ASP A 169 9.66 -19.67 10.14
C ASP A 169 9.88 -19.13 11.57
N GLU A 170 10.95 -18.36 11.78
CA GLU A 170 11.25 -17.72 13.04
C GLU A 170 10.70 -16.27 13.08
N ALA A 171 10.18 -15.88 14.24
CA ALA A 171 9.73 -14.50 14.46
C ALA A 171 10.93 -13.57 14.67
N GLU A 172 11.06 -12.59 13.81
CA GLU A 172 12.07 -11.53 13.88
C GLU A 172 11.46 -10.22 14.36
N LYS A 173 12.29 -9.46 15.08
CA LYS A 173 11.90 -8.17 15.62
C LYS A 173 13.02 -7.15 15.45
N ARG A 174 12.64 -5.91 15.09
CA ARG A 174 13.55 -4.75 15.09
C ARG A 174 12.83 -3.55 15.68
N GLU A 175 13.58 -2.72 16.38
CA GLU A 175 13.09 -1.48 16.96
C GLU A 175 13.98 -0.32 16.53
N ALA A 176 13.35 0.84 16.31
CA ALA A 176 14.05 2.08 16.06
C ALA A 176 13.34 3.22 16.81
N VAL A 177 14.12 4.10 17.42
CA VAL A 177 13.62 5.29 18.10
C VAL A 177 13.80 6.50 17.20
N MET A 178 12.71 7.21 16.93
CA MET A 178 12.74 8.48 16.24
C MET A 178 13.00 9.61 17.24
N ARG A 179 14.01 10.41 16.95
CA ARG A 179 14.45 11.53 17.79
C ARG A 179 14.50 12.81 16.98
N LEU A 180 14.16 13.92 17.62
CA LEU A 180 14.37 15.24 17.06
C LEU A 180 15.18 16.11 18.05
N PRO A 181 16.02 17.01 17.52
CA PRO A 181 16.66 18.02 18.34
C PRO A 181 15.61 19.01 18.88
N VAL A 182 15.80 19.43 20.12
CA VAL A 182 15.03 20.52 20.70
C VAL A 182 15.76 21.82 20.33
N VAL A 183 15.06 22.69 19.65
CA VAL A 183 15.62 23.96 19.15
C VAL A 183 14.71 25.11 19.56
N GLU A 184 15.28 26.35 19.58
CA GLU A 184 14.50 27.54 19.83
C GLU A 184 13.43 27.77 18.76
N PHE A 185 12.33 28.43 19.14
CA PHE A 185 11.17 28.63 18.27
C PHE A 185 11.51 29.33 16.94
N ASP A 186 12.39 30.34 16.98
CA ASP A 186 12.80 31.09 15.78
C ASP A 186 13.68 30.22 14.86
N GLU A 187 14.51 29.36 15.43
CA GLU A 187 15.28 28.37 14.68
C GLU A 187 14.37 27.36 14.01
N TRP A 188 13.43 26.81 14.76
CA TRP A 188 12.43 25.87 14.21
C TRP A 188 11.65 26.49 13.04
N ARG A 189 11.21 27.74 13.15
CA ARG A 189 10.51 28.44 12.06
C ARG A 189 11.36 28.66 10.81
N ALA A 190 12.67 28.72 10.95
CA ALA A 190 13.61 28.90 9.87
C ALA A 190 14.02 27.57 9.19
N LEU A 191 13.69 26.41 9.80
CA LEU A 191 14.03 25.12 9.21
C LEU A 191 13.32 24.92 7.88
N PRO A 192 14.05 24.50 6.82
CA PRO A 192 13.42 24.18 5.56
C PRO A 192 12.56 22.91 5.70
N MET A 193 11.49 22.87 4.93
CA MET A 193 10.68 21.64 4.84
C MET A 193 11.49 20.55 4.13
N ASP A 194 11.49 19.34 4.70
CA ASP A 194 12.08 18.17 4.06
C ASP A 194 11.25 17.77 2.83
N LEU A 195 11.86 17.89 1.65
CA LEU A 195 11.18 17.67 0.37
C LEU A 195 10.85 16.19 0.13
N ASP A 196 11.63 15.26 0.69
CA ASP A 196 11.39 13.83 0.56
C ASP A 196 10.21 13.41 1.43
N VAL A 197 10.13 13.94 2.65
CA VAL A 197 8.97 13.74 3.53
C VAL A 197 7.72 14.35 2.90
N GLN A 198 7.81 15.57 2.38
CA GLN A 198 6.67 16.24 1.72
C GLN A 198 6.17 15.41 0.53
N ARG A 199 7.09 14.94 -0.33
CA ARG A 199 6.77 14.09 -1.48
C ARG A 199 6.03 12.83 -1.04
N GLU A 200 6.55 12.11 -0.04
CA GLU A 200 5.95 10.86 0.42
C GLU A 200 4.55 11.09 1.02
N VAL A 201 4.38 12.11 1.86
CA VAL A 201 3.07 12.49 2.41
C VAL A 201 2.05 12.73 1.29
N LEU A 202 2.44 13.47 0.25
CA LEU A 202 1.55 13.77 -0.89
C LEU A 202 1.19 12.52 -1.69
N LEU A 203 2.15 11.63 -1.93
CA LEU A 203 1.89 10.37 -2.63
C LEU A 203 0.91 9.49 -1.84
N GLN A 204 1.04 9.43 -0.51
CA GLN A 204 0.11 8.69 0.33
C GLN A 204 -1.28 9.36 0.40
N GLN A 205 -1.34 10.68 0.48
CA GLN A 205 -2.60 11.43 0.41
C GLN A 205 -3.32 11.20 -0.92
N THR A 206 -2.59 11.18 -2.03
CA THR A 206 -3.14 10.89 -3.36
C THR A 206 -3.72 9.47 -3.43
N ALA A 207 -3.04 8.47 -2.86
CA ALA A 207 -3.57 7.12 -2.75
C ALA A 207 -4.88 7.08 -1.94
N GLY A 208 -4.95 7.85 -0.84
CA GLY A 208 -6.16 8.03 -0.05
C GLY A 208 -7.31 8.67 -0.83
N GLN A 209 -7.01 9.68 -1.67
CA GLN A 209 -8.02 10.30 -2.54
C GLN A 209 -8.56 9.34 -3.60
N ARG A 210 -7.70 8.50 -4.20
CA ARG A 210 -8.15 7.45 -5.13
C ARG A 210 -9.08 6.44 -4.44
N ARG A 211 -8.77 6.03 -3.22
CA ARG A 211 -9.64 5.15 -2.44
C ARG A 211 -11.01 5.80 -2.21
N ARG A 212 -11.04 7.07 -1.81
CA ARG A 212 -12.30 7.83 -1.66
C ARG A 212 -13.06 7.95 -2.96
N ALA A 213 -12.38 8.23 -4.08
CA ALA A 213 -13.01 8.29 -5.39
C ALA A 213 -13.67 6.94 -5.75
N MET A 214 -13.04 5.83 -5.43
CA MET A 214 -13.59 4.49 -5.63
C MET A 214 -14.84 4.25 -4.75
N GLU A 215 -14.81 4.67 -3.48
CA GLU A 215 -15.96 4.59 -2.58
C GLU A 215 -17.14 5.42 -3.07
N LYS A 216 -16.87 6.62 -3.63
CA LYS A 216 -17.88 7.49 -4.24
C LYS A 216 -18.48 6.91 -5.50
N LEU A 217 -17.64 6.31 -6.34
CA LEU A 217 -18.11 5.55 -7.51
C LEU A 217 -19.05 4.40 -7.11
N ASP A 218 -18.73 3.67 -6.04
CA ASP A 218 -19.57 2.60 -5.50
C ASP A 218 -20.92 3.07 -4.99
N GLN A 219 -20.99 4.33 -4.53
CA GLN A 219 -22.21 5.00 -4.08
C GLN A 219 -23.02 5.58 -5.25
N GLY A 220 -22.49 5.53 -6.48
CA GLY A 220 -23.10 6.14 -7.67
C GLY A 220 -22.90 7.65 -7.75
N ASP A 221 -22.01 8.24 -6.91
CA ASP A 221 -21.74 9.67 -6.86
C ASP A 221 -20.55 10.03 -7.75
N SER A 222 -20.82 10.15 -9.04
CA SER A 222 -19.77 10.42 -10.05
C SER A 222 -19.19 11.83 -9.94
N GLU A 223 -19.92 12.79 -9.38
CA GLU A 223 -19.45 14.17 -9.20
C GLU A 223 -18.39 14.21 -8.10
N GLN A 224 -18.69 13.70 -6.91
CA GLN A 224 -17.70 13.64 -5.82
C GLN A 224 -16.51 12.73 -6.11
N MET A 225 -16.69 11.70 -6.93
CA MET A 225 -15.58 10.91 -7.45
C MET A 225 -14.63 11.77 -8.28
N LEU A 226 -15.16 12.53 -9.24
CA LEU A 226 -14.38 13.43 -10.09
C LEU A 226 -13.64 14.49 -9.27
N ASP A 227 -14.33 15.13 -8.33
CA ASP A 227 -13.75 16.11 -7.41
C ASP A 227 -12.56 15.55 -6.63
N SER A 228 -12.66 14.31 -6.16
CA SER A 228 -11.57 13.64 -5.41
C SER A 228 -10.33 13.44 -6.28
N VAL A 229 -10.49 13.06 -7.55
CA VAL A 229 -9.36 12.87 -8.47
C VAL A 229 -8.75 14.22 -8.87
N GLN A 230 -9.56 15.23 -9.12
CA GLN A 230 -9.08 16.59 -9.44
C GLN A 230 -8.34 17.22 -8.26
N ALA A 231 -8.83 17.05 -7.04
CA ALA A 231 -8.15 17.53 -5.83
C ALA A 231 -6.77 16.86 -5.67
N ALA A 232 -6.66 15.57 -5.96
CA ALA A 232 -5.38 14.86 -5.95
C ALA A 232 -4.39 15.46 -6.97
N LEU A 233 -4.83 15.71 -8.21
CA LEU A 233 -3.99 16.34 -9.23
C LEU A 233 -3.56 17.76 -8.84
N GLN A 234 -4.47 18.54 -8.28
CA GLN A 234 -4.17 19.89 -7.82
C GLN A 234 -3.11 19.90 -6.72
N CYS A 235 -3.20 18.99 -5.75
CA CYS A 235 -2.18 18.84 -4.71
C CYS A 235 -0.80 18.51 -5.29
N LEU A 236 -0.73 17.56 -6.23
CA LEU A 236 0.52 17.21 -6.91
C LEU A 236 1.07 18.37 -7.77
N GLY A 237 0.20 19.23 -8.32
CA GLY A 237 0.58 20.41 -9.09
C GLY A 237 1.38 21.45 -8.31
N GLN A 238 1.26 21.47 -6.97
CA GLN A 238 1.92 22.44 -6.09
C GLN A 238 3.33 22.02 -5.67
N VAL A 239 3.78 20.83 -6.06
CA VAL A 239 5.05 20.25 -5.62
C VAL A 239 6.05 20.20 -6.75
N LYS A 240 7.33 20.30 -6.39
CA LYS A 240 8.43 20.15 -7.36
C LYS A 240 8.35 18.79 -8.04
N SER A 241 8.54 18.79 -9.36
CA SER A 241 8.56 17.57 -10.18
C SER A 241 9.64 16.60 -9.71
N SER A 242 9.27 15.33 -9.65
CA SER A 242 10.18 14.18 -9.49
C SER A 242 9.61 13.02 -10.30
N PRO A 243 10.40 11.98 -10.61
CA PRO A 243 9.92 10.83 -11.38
C PRO A 243 8.65 10.22 -10.77
N GLU A 244 8.58 10.11 -9.45
CA GLU A 244 7.43 9.54 -8.74
C GLU A 244 6.19 10.45 -8.83
N ILE A 245 6.37 11.76 -8.69
CA ILE A 245 5.28 12.75 -8.81
C ILE A 245 4.75 12.81 -10.25
N ASP A 246 5.64 12.76 -11.24
CA ASP A 246 5.24 12.83 -12.65
C ASP A 246 4.53 11.54 -13.08
N GLN A 247 4.98 10.39 -12.60
CA GLN A 247 4.28 9.12 -12.78
C GLN A 247 2.89 9.17 -12.14
N GLU A 248 2.77 9.70 -10.94
CA GLU A 248 1.49 9.81 -10.24
C GLU A 248 0.51 10.76 -10.97
N ARG A 249 1.02 11.89 -11.50
CA ARG A 249 0.22 12.80 -12.35
C ARG A 249 -0.27 12.12 -13.63
N LYS A 250 0.58 11.34 -14.29
CA LYS A 250 0.21 10.57 -15.49
C LYS A 250 -0.92 9.60 -15.18
N LEU A 251 -0.78 8.81 -14.10
CA LEU A 251 -1.79 7.84 -13.68
C LEU A 251 -3.14 8.48 -13.33
N LEU A 252 -3.14 9.64 -12.68
CA LEU A 252 -4.39 10.37 -12.38
C LEU A 252 -4.99 11.00 -13.64
N GLY A 253 -4.16 11.44 -14.59
CA GLY A 253 -4.62 11.93 -15.90
C GLY A 253 -5.33 10.83 -16.70
N GLU A 254 -4.73 9.66 -16.80
CA GLU A 254 -5.34 8.47 -17.44
C GLU A 254 -6.65 8.09 -16.77
N LEU A 255 -6.72 8.19 -15.44
CA LEU A 255 -7.93 7.94 -14.68
C LEU A 255 -9.05 8.94 -15.03
N LEU A 256 -8.73 10.24 -15.14
CA LEU A 256 -9.70 11.25 -15.58
C LEU A 256 -10.21 10.97 -17.00
N ASP A 257 -9.35 10.53 -17.91
CA ASP A 257 -9.75 10.14 -19.27
C ASP A 257 -10.72 8.96 -19.26
N LEU A 258 -10.47 7.94 -18.42
CA LEU A 258 -11.39 6.82 -18.27
C LEU A 258 -12.76 7.26 -17.72
N ILE A 259 -12.76 8.15 -16.73
CA ILE A 259 -13.99 8.70 -16.14
C ILE A 259 -14.75 9.52 -17.19
N SER A 260 -14.06 10.43 -17.90
CA SER A 260 -14.67 11.31 -18.91
C SER A 260 -15.27 10.53 -20.10
N THR A 261 -14.67 9.39 -20.44
CA THR A 261 -15.16 8.48 -21.48
C THR A 261 -16.17 7.43 -20.95
N ASN A 262 -16.65 7.60 -19.73
CA ASN A 262 -17.63 6.73 -19.06
C ASN A 262 -17.18 5.26 -18.93
N LYS A 263 -15.88 5.00 -18.88
CA LYS A 263 -15.29 3.67 -18.63
C LYS A 263 -15.10 3.43 -17.12
N LEU A 264 -16.19 3.56 -16.36
CA LEU A 264 -16.15 3.57 -14.91
C LEU A 264 -15.69 2.25 -14.30
N SER A 265 -16.04 1.11 -14.91
CA SER A 265 -15.57 -0.22 -14.48
C SER A 265 -14.04 -0.32 -14.53
N LEU A 266 -13.44 0.10 -15.65
CA LEU A 266 -11.99 0.10 -15.82
C LEU A 266 -11.31 1.13 -14.88
N ALA A 267 -11.85 2.33 -14.77
CA ALA A 267 -11.36 3.35 -13.85
C ALA A 267 -11.26 2.81 -12.41
N ARG A 268 -12.29 2.10 -11.98
CA ARG A 268 -12.34 1.47 -10.65
C ARG A 268 -11.24 0.45 -10.44
N LYS A 269 -11.02 -0.47 -11.39
CA LYS A 269 -9.98 -1.52 -11.32
C LYS A 269 -8.59 -0.93 -11.25
N VAL A 270 -8.32 0.10 -12.06
CA VAL A 270 -7.06 0.85 -12.05
C VAL A 270 -6.85 1.52 -10.70
N MET A 271 -7.85 2.23 -10.16
CA MET A 271 -7.77 2.86 -8.84
C MET A 271 -7.50 1.85 -7.72
N GLY A 272 -8.21 0.72 -7.73
CA GLY A 272 -8.08 -0.34 -6.73
C GLY A 272 -6.66 -0.89 -6.68
N THR A 273 -6.14 -1.33 -7.83
CA THR A 273 -4.78 -1.87 -7.94
C THR A 273 -3.71 -0.87 -7.52
N GLN A 274 -3.78 0.37 -8.00
CA GLN A 274 -2.80 1.41 -7.68
C GLN A 274 -2.83 1.79 -6.19
N SER A 275 -4.01 1.91 -5.60
CA SER A 275 -4.16 2.19 -4.17
C SER A 275 -3.63 1.05 -3.30
N PHE A 276 -3.90 -0.20 -3.69
CA PHE A 276 -3.40 -1.38 -3.00
C PHE A 276 -1.87 -1.45 -2.98
N MET A 277 -1.23 -1.21 -4.11
CA MET A 277 0.23 -1.22 -4.23
C MET A 277 0.89 -0.10 -3.42
N ARG A 278 0.36 1.11 -3.53
CA ARG A 278 0.90 2.28 -2.83
C ARG A 278 0.74 2.18 -1.31
N ALA A 279 -0.40 1.70 -0.83
CA ALA A 279 -0.66 1.53 0.60
C ALA A 279 0.44 0.73 1.31
N ARG A 280 1.01 -0.26 0.61
CA ARG A 280 2.07 -1.14 1.09
C ARG A 280 3.49 -0.63 0.80
N GLY A 281 3.64 0.62 0.37
CA GLY A 281 4.94 1.22 0.04
C GLY A 281 5.59 0.61 -1.20
N ARG A 282 4.83 -0.12 -2.02
CA ARG A 282 5.34 -0.72 -3.26
C ARG A 282 5.33 0.32 -4.38
N LYS A 283 6.42 0.42 -5.13
CA LYS A 283 6.47 1.28 -6.32
C LYS A 283 5.48 0.76 -7.36
N LEU A 284 4.71 1.67 -7.94
CA LEU A 284 3.90 1.36 -9.12
C LEU A 284 4.87 1.06 -10.26
N ARG A 285 4.95 -0.20 -10.70
CA ARG A 285 5.70 -0.55 -11.91
C ARG A 285 4.94 0.01 -13.11
N ASN A 286 5.65 0.69 -14.00
CA ASN A 286 5.10 1.10 -15.29
C ASN A 286 4.60 -0.14 -16.03
N GLN A 287 3.36 -0.11 -16.49
CA GLN A 287 2.82 -1.14 -17.40
C GLN A 287 3.50 -1.09 -18.79
N GLU A 288 4.34 -0.09 -19.03
CA GLU A 288 5.03 0.17 -20.31
C GLU A 288 6.41 -0.50 -20.44
N GLY A 289 6.82 -1.35 -19.50
CA GLY A 289 8.15 -1.99 -19.51
C GLY A 289 8.33 -3.14 -20.50
N CYS A 290 7.71 -3.08 -21.69
CA CYS A 290 7.90 -4.07 -22.77
C CYS A 290 8.45 -3.51 -24.08
N ASP A 291 8.86 -2.24 -24.14
CA ASP A 291 9.33 -1.65 -25.43
C ASP A 291 10.84 -1.35 -25.51
N ASP A 292 11.66 -1.77 -24.54
CA ASP A 292 13.13 -1.66 -24.66
C ASP A 292 13.82 -2.98 -24.25
N VAL A 293 13.88 -3.93 -25.18
CA VAL A 293 14.98 -4.89 -25.37
C VAL A 293 15.19 -5.09 -26.86
#